data_71f158abc947c8e23cf230a9e4fa1e54
#
_entry.id   71f158abc947c8e23cf230a9e4fa1e54
#
_cell.length_a   1.000
_cell.length_b   1.000
_cell.length_c   1.000
_cell.angle_alpha   90.00
_cell.angle_beta   90.00
_cell.angle_gamma   90.00
#
_symmetry.space_group_name_H-M   'P 1'
#
loop_
_entity.id
_entity.type
_entity.pdbx_description
1 polymer ?
#
loop_
_entity_poly.entity_id
_entity_poly.type
_entity_poly.pdbx_seq_one_letter_code
_entity_poly.pdbx_strand_id
1 'polypeptide(L)'
;MTAVSPTAEGVTLGSQDLHVHTTMSDGEVPLEEVVRLAAERGVKVGIADHVSTRNPQRFVATDAQLRRYLERIEAEPVFVSAEFCWCDPLSTALPPEIMDRFDYRIGSNHGFSLPDDGWASPWWSDLPDPWNARPHELMDHMVANLCDLVTTMPIEIVAHSTFMPSGLMEIERDVHAWWTEEREDRFVEAVVASGVALEISNRYRLPHDRLLRKAKQAGARFTLGSDGHRAAQVARLDWAVETALRVGIGEGDMFVPERA
;
A
#
# COMPACT_ATOMS: atom_id res chain seq x y z
N MET A 1 29.14 6.89 -1.73
CA MET A 1 28.76 7.55 -0.49
C MET A 1 27.36 7.02 -0.18
N THR A 2 27.26 6.13 0.78
CA THR A 2 25.98 5.58 1.23
C THR A 2 25.25 6.67 2.00
N ALA A 3 24.10 7.11 1.45
CA ALA A 3 23.20 8.01 2.17
C ALA A 3 22.72 7.27 3.43
N VAL A 4 23.02 7.82 4.60
CA VAL A 4 22.45 7.37 5.86
C VAL A 4 21.00 7.84 5.86
N SER A 5 20.05 6.90 5.75
CA SER A 5 18.62 7.21 5.94
C SER A 5 18.42 7.89 7.28
N PRO A 6 17.54 8.91 7.39
CA PRO A 6 17.24 9.57 8.64
C PRO A 6 16.77 8.54 9.67
N THR A 7 17.34 8.59 10.86
CA THR A 7 16.95 7.76 12.00
C THR A 7 15.57 8.20 12.48
N ALA A 8 14.72 7.24 12.80
CA ALA A 8 13.34 7.43 13.28
C ALA A 8 13.24 8.08 14.69
N GLU A 9 14.09 9.08 14.98
CA GLU A 9 14.00 9.82 16.24
C GLU A 9 12.71 10.65 16.26
N GLY A 10 11.72 10.19 17.03
CA GLY A 10 10.51 10.95 17.33
C GLY A 10 9.19 10.42 16.73
N VAL A 11 9.21 9.34 15.96
CA VAL A 11 7.96 8.72 15.47
C VAL A 11 7.51 7.62 16.43
N THR A 12 6.46 7.89 17.20
CA THR A 12 5.82 6.87 18.04
C THR A 12 4.96 5.94 17.20
N LEU A 13 4.98 4.65 17.50
CA LEU A 13 4.16 3.67 16.78
C LEU A 13 2.67 4.05 16.86
N GLY A 14 2.03 4.19 15.70
CA GLY A 14 0.63 4.64 15.58
C GLY A 14 0.43 6.16 15.54
N SER A 15 1.50 6.97 15.59
CA SER A 15 1.39 8.44 15.45
C SER A 15 1.22 8.90 14.00
N GLN A 16 1.40 8.00 13.02
CA GLN A 16 1.26 8.27 11.60
C GLN A 16 0.36 7.23 10.93
N ASP A 17 -0.57 7.70 10.11
CA ASP A 17 -1.41 6.90 9.21
C ASP A 17 -1.05 7.31 7.77
N LEU A 18 -0.28 6.49 7.09
CA LEU A 18 0.27 6.85 5.79
C LEU A 18 -0.62 6.43 4.60
N HIS A 19 -1.89 6.04 4.85
CA HIS A 19 -2.79 5.60 3.79
C HIS A 19 -4.24 5.99 4.10
N VAL A 20 -4.67 7.17 3.60
CA VAL A 20 -6.04 7.68 3.78
C VAL A 20 -6.54 8.24 2.46
N HIS A 21 -7.80 7.92 2.10
CA HIS A 21 -8.49 8.42 0.92
C HIS A 21 -9.47 9.55 1.25
N THR A 22 -9.68 10.42 0.26
CA THR A 22 -10.62 11.53 0.34
C THR A 22 -11.65 11.48 -0.78
N THR A 23 -12.58 12.47 -0.78
CA THR A 23 -13.53 12.65 -1.90
C THR A 23 -12.88 13.12 -3.20
N MET A 24 -11.55 13.26 -3.23
CA MET A 24 -10.81 13.51 -4.49
C MET A 24 -10.58 12.23 -5.29
N SER A 25 -10.74 11.06 -4.65
CA SER A 25 -10.87 9.76 -5.32
C SER A 25 -12.15 9.04 -4.88
N ASP A 26 -12.06 7.94 -4.21
CA ASP A 26 -13.19 7.10 -3.83
C ASP A 26 -13.48 7.06 -2.33
N GLY A 27 -12.80 7.88 -1.55
CA GLY A 27 -13.15 8.14 -0.16
C GLY A 27 -14.47 8.90 -0.03
N GLU A 28 -15.15 8.72 1.10
CA GLU A 28 -16.42 9.39 1.41
C GLU A 28 -16.22 10.68 2.24
N VAL A 29 -14.98 11.00 2.63
CA VAL A 29 -14.64 12.08 3.57
C VAL A 29 -13.89 13.20 2.84
N PRO A 30 -14.36 14.45 2.89
CA PRO A 30 -13.61 15.59 2.36
C PRO A 30 -12.26 15.78 3.06
N LEU A 31 -11.26 16.33 2.36
CA LEU A 31 -9.91 16.53 2.87
C LEU A 31 -9.90 17.28 4.22
N GLU A 32 -10.64 18.36 4.34
CA GLU A 32 -10.70 19.18 5.56
C GLU A 32 -11.21 18.38 6.77
N GLU A 33 -12.15 17.48 6.51
CA GLU A 33 -12.71 16.61 7.55
C GLU A 33 -11.73 15.49 7.91
N VAL A 34 -10.96 14.96 6.95
CA VAL A 34 -9.86 14.02 7.22
C VAL A 34 -8.82 14.68 8.13
N VAL A 35 -8.41 15.92 7.82
CA VAL A 35 -7.45 16.70 8.63
C VAL A 35 -7.98 16.90 10.05
N ARG A 36 -9.26 17.28 10.18
CA ARG A 36 -9.90 17.47 11.49
C ARG A 36 -9.93 16.18 12.32
N LEU A 37 -10.37 15.07 11.71
CA LEU A 37 -10.44 13.76 12.38
C LEU A 37 -9.06 13.24 12.79
N ALA A 38 -8.07 13.44 11.96
CA ALA A 38 -6.68 13.07 12.25
C ALA A 38 -6.13 13.87 13.45
N ALA A 39 -6.35 15.19 13.46
CA ALA A 39 -5.93 16.06 14.56
C ALA A 39 -6.63 15.68 15.88
N GLU A 40 -7.92 15.38 15.87
CA GLU A 40 -8.67 14.92 17.05
C GLU A 40 -8.15 13.59 17.61
N ARG A 41 -7.58 12.74 16.73
CA ARG A 41 -7.01 11.45 17.11
C ARG A 41 -5.51 11.51 17.44
N GLY A 42 -4.90 12.68 17.25
CA GLY A 42 -3.48 12.88 17.50
C GLY A 42 -2.58 12.11 16.52
N VAL A 43 -3.07 11.86 15.31
CA VAL A 43 -2.38 11.10 14.25
C VAL A 43 -2.07 12.03 13.07
N LYS A 44 -0.84 12.05 12.59
CA LYS A 44 -0.48 12.72 11.34
C LYS A 44 -0.82 11.82 10.15
N VAL A 45 -1.59 12.32 9.20
CA VAL A 45 -2.06 11.51 8.06
C VAL A 45 -1.32 11.83 6.78
N GLY A 46 -1.19 10.82 5.92
CA GLY A 46 -0.82 10.96 4.53
C GLY A 46 -2.03 10.74 3.63
N ILE A 47 -2.28 11.67 2.73
CA ILE A 47 -3.36 11.58 1.76
C ILE A 47 -2.87 10.78 0.58
N ALA A 48 -3.53 9.65 0.30
CA ALA A 48 -3.13 8.67 -0.69
C ALA A 48 -4.27 8.30 -1.64
N ASP A 49 -4.94 9.32 -2.19
CA ASP A 49 -6.01 9.12 -3.16
C ASP A 49 -5.51 8.36 -4.39
N HIS A 50 -6.38 7.56 -5.00
CA HIS A 50 -6.03 6.78 -6.18
C HIS A 50 -5.64 7.64 -7.38
N VAL A 51 -4.48 7.34 -7.94
CA VAL A 51 -4.00 7.88 -9.22
C VAL A 51 -3.97 6.74 -10.25
N SER A 52 -4.95 6.72 -11.17
CA SER A 52 -5.08 5.66 -12.15
C SER A 52 -5.99 6.05 -13.32
N THR A 53 -5.61 5.66 -14.53
CA THR A 53 -6.41 5.82 -15.74
C THR A 53 -7.57 4.83 -15.83
N ARG A 54 -7.60 3.79 -15.00
CA ARG A 54 -8.56 2.67 -15.08
C ARG A 54 -9.98 3.03 -14.67
N ASN A 55 -10.15 4.04 -13.81
CA ASN A 55 -11.45 4.54 -13.41
C ASN A 55 -11.47 6.07 -13.38
N PRO A 56 -11.45 6.73 -14.54
CA PRO A 56 -11.28 8.19 -14.64
C PRO A 56 -12.46 9.00 -14.10
N GLN A 57 -13.57 8.35 -13.77
CA GLN A 57 -14.73 8.99 -13.14
C GLN A 57 -14.62 9.06 -11.62
N ARG A 58 -13.78 8.22 -11.01
CA ARG A 58 -13.60 8.12 -9.56
C ARG A 58 -12.19 8.48 -9.10
N PHE A 59 -11.18 8.34 -9.97
CA PHE A 59 -9.77 8.47 -9.62
C PHE A 59 -9.16 9.69 -10.28
N VAL A 60 -8.05 10.14 -9.76
CA VAL A 60 -7.18 11.14 -10.39
C VAL A 60 -6.53 10.45 -11.61
N ALA A 61 -7.00 10.78 -12.82
CA ALA A 61 -6.70 10.01 -14.03
C ALA A 61 -5.96 10.80 -15.11
N THR A 62 -5.71 12.10 -14.88
CA THR A 62 -5.00 12.98 -15.84
C THR A 62 -3.98 13.84 -15.12
N ASP A 63 -2.93 14.28 -15.86
CA ASP A 63 -1.93 15.22 -15.36
C ASP A 63 -2.58 16.50 -14.77
N ALA A 64 -3.57 17.07 -15.43
CA ALA A 64 -4.27 18.25 -14.93
C ALA A 64 -5.05 18.01 -13.64
N GLN A 65 -5.64 16.83 -13.46
CA GLN A 65 -6.28 16.44 -12.20
C GLN A 65 -5.23 16.23 -11.10
N LEU A 66 -4.12 15.56 -11.43
CA LEU A 66 -3.04 15.31 -10.48
C LEU A 66 -2.41 16.62 -9.98
N ARG A 67 -2.17 17.59 -10.85
CA ARG A 67 -1.65 18.93 -10.43
C ARG A 67 -2.60 19.61 -9.46
N ARG A 68 -3.90 19.62 -9.74
CA ARG A 68 -4.92 20.19 -8.82
C ARG A 68 -5.01 19.43 -7.51
N TYR A 69 -4.90 18.09 -7.55
CA TYR A 69 -4.83 17.25 -6.38
C TYR A 69 -3.65 17.64 -5.49
N LEU A 70 -2.45 17.71 -6.04
CA LEU A 70 -1.23 18.10 -5.32
C LEU A 70 -1.35 19.51 -4.74
N GLU A 71 -1.80 20.50 -5.52
CA GLU A 71 -2.04 21.87 -5.02
C GLU A 71 -2.99 21.90 -3.81
N ARG A 72 -3.98 21.01 -3.82
CA ARG A 72 -4.98 20.96 -2.77
C ARG A 72 -4.45 20.34 -1.48
N ILE A 73 -3.71 19.24 -1.56
CA ILE A 73 -3.18 18.56 -0.37
C ILE A 73 -1.95 19.25 0.20
N GLU A 74 -1.12 19.91 -0.62
CA GLU A 74 0.03 20.71 -0.16
C GLU A 74 -0.36 21.92 0.70
N ALA A 75 -1.62 22.36 0.61
CA ALA A 75 -2.15 23.47 1.42
C ALA A 75 -2.54 23.04 2.85
N GLU A 76 -2.55 21.75 3.15
CA GLU A 76 -2.98 21.19 4.43
C GLU A 76 -1.80 20.58 5.21
N PRO A 77 -1.91 20.46 6.54
CA PRO A 77 -0.85 19.88 7.39
C PRO A 77 -0.84 18.34 7.33
N VAL A 78 -0.70 17.78 6.15
CA VAL A 78 -0.69 16.34 5.87
C VAL A 78 0.59 15.94 5.14
N PHE A 79 0.88 14.65 5.05
CA PHE A 79 1.85 14.18 4.08
C PHE A 79 1.23 14.12 2.69
N VAL A 80 1.99 14.59 1.70
CA VAL A 80 1.60 14.60 0.29
C VAL A 80 1.94 13.24 -0.32
N SER A 81 0.93 12.47 -0.66
CA SER A 81 1.10 11.15 -1.25
C SER A 81 0.03 10.86 -2.32
N ALA A 82 0.11 9.72 -2.95
CA ALA A 82 -0.91 9.12 -3.79
C ALA A 82 -0.72 7.60 -3.86
N GLU A 83 -1.82 6.89 -4.09
CA GLU A 83 -1.82 5.45 -4.34
C GLU A 83 -1.89 5.17 -5.84
N PHE A 84 -0.79 4.63 -6.38
CA PHE A 84 -0.63 4.28 -7.78
C PHE A 84 -0.96 2.81 -8.02
N CYS A 85 -1.78 2.54 -9.03
CA CYS A 85 -2.09 1.18 -9.43
C CYS A 85 -0.94 0.55 -10.23
N TRP A 86 -0.60 -0.70 -9.94
CA TRP A 86 0.32 -1.49 -10.74
C TRP A 86 -0.16 -1.63 -12.19
N CYS A 87 0.78 -1.61 -13.13
CA CYS A 87 0.51 -1.63 -14.59
C CYS A 87 -0.37 -0.48 -15.08
N ASP A 88 -0.45 0.65 -14.39
CA ASP A 88 -1.08 1.87 -14.90
C ASP A 88 -0.02 2.81 -15.48
N PRO A 89 -0.25 3.41 -16.67
CA PRO A 89 0.70 4.32 -17.29
C PRO A 89 1.10 5.51 -16.41
N LEU A 90 0.19 6.01 -15.56
CA LEU A 90 0.48 7.12 -14.67
C LEU A 90 1.52 6.79 -13.59
N SER A 91 1.69 5.52 -13.25
CA SER A 91 2.68 5.12 -12.24
C SER A 91 4.14 5.30 -12.68
N THR A 92 4.39 5.33 -14.00
CA THR A 92 5.75 5.38 -14.57
C THR A 92 6.00 6.55 -15.51
N ALA A 93 4.95 7.25 -15.95
CA ALA A 93 5.03 8.29 -16.99
C ALA A 93 5.01 9.73 -16.42
N LEU A 94 5.01 9.90 -15.11
CA LEU A 94 4.98 11.23 -14.49
C LEU A 94 6.34 11.92 -14.64
N PRO A 95 6.34 13.22 -15.00
CA PRO A 95 7.56 13.98 -15.10
C PRO A 95 8.19 14.21 -13.70
N PRO A 96 9.54 14.34 -13.64
CA PRO A 96 10.25 14.47 -12.36
C PRO A 96 9.71 15.58 -11.46
N GLU A 97 9.33 16.73 -12.02
CA GLU A 97 8.79 17.86 -11.28
C GLU A 97 7.44 17.58 -10.58
N ILE A 98 6.72 16.55 -11.01
CA ILE A 98 5.53 16.04 -10.32
C ILE A 98 5.93 15.02 -9.26
N MET A 99 6.87 14.13 -9.61
CA MET A 99 7.35 13.10 -8.68
C MET A 99 8.00 13.71 -7.43
N ASP A 100 8.72 14.81 -7.58
CA ASP A 100 9.41 15.52 -6.48
C ASP A 100 8.45 16.26 -5.51
N ARG A 101 7.15 16.32 -5.83
CA ARG A 101 6.14 16.93 -4.95
C ARG A 101 5.61 15.97 -3.88
N PHE A 102 5.77 14.67 -4.08
CA PHE A 102 5.34 13.69 -3.09
C PHE A 102 6.33 13.55 -1.94
N ASP A 103 5.82 13.45 -0.72
CA ASP A 103 6.62 13.06 0.45
C ASP A 103 6.95 11.56 0.40
N TYR A 104 6.05 10.78 -0.17
CA TYR A 104 6.20 9.36 -0.52
C TYR A 104 5.09 8.95 -1.50
N ARG A 105 5.24 7.78 -2.12
CA ARG A 105 4.28 7.19 -3.06
C ARG A 105 3.95 5.77 -2.64
N ILE A 106 2.68 5.40 -2.79
CA ILE A 106 2.18 4.05 -2.52
C ILE A 106 1.97 3.33 -3.84
N GLY A 107 2.43 2.09 -3.94
CA GLY A 107 2.11 1.18 -5.03
C GLY A 107 1.16 0.07 -4.58
N SER A 108 0.14 -0.19 -5.39
CA SER A 108 -0.89 -1.17 -5.07
C SER A 108 -1.20 -2.12 -6.21
N ASN A 109 -1.33 -3.39 -5.87
CA ASN A 109 -1.71 -4.44 -6.82
C ASN A 109 -3.24 -4.55 -6.89
N HIS A 110 -3.91 -3.57 -7.52
CA HIS A 110 -5.37 -3.62 -7.76
C HIS A 110 -5.76 -4.50 -8.94
N GLY A 111 -4.78 -5.02 -9.64
CA GLY A 111 -4.89 -5.99 -10.68
C GLY A 111 -3.52 -6.36 -11.19
N PHE A 112 -3.38 -7.52 -11.78
CA PHE A 112 -2.10 -8.08 -12.20
C PHE A 112 -2.21 -8.79 -13.54
N SER A 113 -1.07 -8.85 -14.24
CA SER A 113 -0.96 -9.52 -15.52
C SER A 113 -0.99 -11.03 -15.36
N LEU A 114 -1.65 -11.70 -16.29
CA LEU A 114 -1.63 -13.12 -16.46
C LEU A 114 -0.94 -13.47 -17.78
N PRO A 115 -0.52 -14.72 -18.01
CA PRO A 115 -0.10 -15.19 -19.33
C PRO A 115 -1.14 -14.90 -20.41
N ASP A 116 -0.69 -14.82 -21.68
CA ASP A 116 -1.54 -14.58 -22.86
C ASP A 116 -2.31 -13.24 -22.82
N ASP A 117 -1.66 -12.18 -22.28
CA ASP A 117 -2.24 -10.85 -22.13
C ASP A 117 -3.50 -10.81 -21.25
N GLY A 118 -3.69 -11.84 -20.43
CA GLY A 118 -4.78 -11.93 -19.47
C GLY A 118 -4.61 -10.94 -18.32
N TRP A 119 -5.73 -10.64 -17.66
CA TRP A 119 -5.77 -9.75 -16.50
C TRP A 119 -6.57 -10.37 -15.38
N ALA A 120 -6.08 -10.24 -14.15
CA ALA A 120 -6.77 -10.66 -12.95
C ALA A 120 -6.87 -9.53 -11.93
N SER A 121 -7.85 -9.63 -11.05
CA SER A 121 -8.01 -8.71 -9.92
C SER A 121 -7.98 -9.47 -8.60
N PRO A 122 -7.25 -8.98 -7.58
CA PRO A 122 -7.34 -9.54 -6.25
C PRO A 122 -8.74 -9.41 -5.61
N TRP A 123 -9.63 -8.59 -6.20
CA TRP A 123 -11.02 -8.42 -5.77
C TRP A 123 -12.00 -9.46 -6.33
N TRP A 124 -11.53 -10.43 -7.11
CA TRP A 124 -12.40 -11.48 -7.63
C TRP A 124 -13.04 -12.31 -6.50
N SER A 125 -14.37 -12.43 -6.53
CA SER A 125 -15.13 -13.38 -5.73
C SER A 125 -15.09 -14.77 -6.35
N ASP A 126 -15.30 -14.85 -7.66
CA ASP A 126 -15.24 -16.08 -8.43
C ASP A 126 -13.95 -16.12 -9.25
N LEU A 127 -13.27 -17.25 -9.24
CA LEU A 127 -12.09 -17.45 -10.09
C LEU A 127 -12.58 -17.89 -11.48
N PRO A 128 -12.31 -17.11 -12.54
CA PRO A 128 -12.68 -17.50 -13.89
C PRO A 128 -11.84 -18.67 -14.39
N ASP A 129 -12.36 -19.39 -15.42
CA ASP A 129 -11.57 -20.37 -16.14
C ASP A 129 -10.37 -19.71 -16.85
N PRO A 130 -9.20 -20.38 -16.88
CA PRO A 130 -8.89 -21.69 -16.30
C PRO A 130 -8.38 -21.66 -14.85
N TRP A 131 -8.45 -20.53 -14.15
CA TRP A 131 -7.79 -20.28 -12.85
C TRP A 131 -8.46 -20.99 -11.70
N ASN A 132 -9.78 -21.26 -11.78
CA ASN A 132 -10.49 -22.10 -10.83
C ASN A 132 -9.91 -23.53 -10.77
N ALA A 133 -9.35 -24.04 -11.87
CA ALA A 133 -8.69 -25.35 -11.93
C ALA A 133 -7.18 -25.27 -11.64
N ARG A 134 -6.59 -24.07 -11.57
CA ARG A 134 -5.16 -23.82 -11.40
C ARG A 134 -4.87 -22.72 -10.37
N PRO A 135 -5.45 -22.80 -9.15
CA PRO A 135 -5.39 -21.70 -8.19
C PRO A 135 -3.98 -21.41 -7.66
N HIS A 136 -3.13 -22.41 -7.53
CA HIS A 136 -1.74 -22.20 -7.12
C HIS A 136 -0.92 -21.47 -8.20
N GLU A 137 -1.18 -21.75 -9.47
CA GLU A 137 -0.54 -21.05 -10.57
C GLU A 137 -0.97 -19.56 -10.61
N LEU A 138 -2.24 -19.28 -10.32
CA LEU A 138 -2.73 -17.91 -10.13
C LEU A 138 -1.95 -17.19 -9.02
N MET A 139 -1.76 -17.85 -7.88
CA MET A 139 -0.97 -17.29 -6.77
C MET A 139 0.49 -17.02 -7.17
N ASP A 140 1.10 -17.90 -7.95
CA ASP A 140 2.47 -17.69 -8.42
C ASP A 140 2.58 -16.45 -9.31
N HIS A 141 1.57 -16.22 -10.18
CA HIS A 141 1.48 -14.99 -10.97
C HIS A 141 1.26 -13.74 -10.10
N MET A 142 0.41 -13.83 -9.08
CA MET A 142 0.21 -12.71 -8.13
C MET A 142 1.51 -12.34 -7.42
N VAL A 143 2.23 -13.32 -6.88
CA VAL A 143 3.50 -13.09 -6.19
C VAL A 143 4.56 -12.55 -7.15
N ALA A 144 4.63 -13.06 -8.38
CA ALA A 144 5.54 -12.54 -9.39
C ALA A 144 5.26 -11.06 -9.69
N ASN A 145 3.99 -10.70 -9.92
CA ASN A 145 3.59 -9.30 -10.15
C ASN A 145 3.88 -8.40 -8.94
N LEU A 146 3.72 -8.88 -7.71
CA LEU A 146 4.09 -8.13 -6.51
C LEU A 146 5.60 -7.88 -6.41
N CYS A 147 6.41 -8.88 -6.75
CA CYS A 147 7.87 -8.73 -6.82
C CYS A 147 8.26 -7.71 -7.90
N ASP A 148 7.66 -7.78 -9.08
CA ASP A 148 7.89 -6.81 -10.16
C ASP A 148 7.44 -5.40 -9.75
N LEU A 149 6.29 -5.26 -9.09
CA LEU A 149 5.78 -3.99 -8.56
C LEU A 149 6.81 -3.32 -7.67
N VAL A 150 7.28 -4.00 -6.61
CA VAL A 150 8.20 -3.40 -5.64
C VAL A 150 9.60 -3.13 -6.21
N THR A 151 10.00 -3.82 -7.27
CA THR A 151 11.33 -3.66 -7.87
C THR A 151 11.36 -2.66 -9.04
N THR A 152 10.22 -2.33 -9.64
CA THR A 152 10.17 -1.52 -10.86
C THR A 152 9.36 -0.23 -10.74
N MET A 153 8.36 -0.16 -9.84
CA MET A 153 7.65 1.09 -9.61
C MET A 153 8.48 2.07 -8.76
N PRO A 154 8.42 3.37 -9.07
CA PRO A 154 9.07 4.41 -8.27
C PRO A 154 8.23 4.75 -7.03
N ILE A 155 8.19 3.85 -6.06
CA ILE A 155 7.38 3.95 -4.84
C ILE A 155 8.22 3.77 -3.58
N GLU A 156 7.72 4.26 -2.47
CA GLU A 156 8.32 4.10 -1.14
C GLU A 156 7.56 3.09 -0.28
N ILE A 157 6.28 2.83 -0.59
CA ILE A 157 5.41 1.94 0.19
C ILE A 157 4.66 0.98 -0.75
N VAL A 158 4.58 -0.31 -0.39
CA VAL A 158 3.64 -1.26 -1.01
C VAL A 158 2.47 -1.51 -0.08
N ALA A 159 1.25 -1.19 -0.54
CA ALA A 159 0.03 -1.31 0.26
C ALA A 159 -0.63 -2.68 0.14
N HIS A 160 -1.31 -3.09 1.24
CA HIS A 160 -2.17 -4.30 1.35
C HIS A 160 -1.73 -5.48 0.48
N SER A 161 -0.41 -5.70 0.40
CA SER A 161 0.27 -6.55 -0.58
C SER A 161 -0.18 -8.01 -0.61
N THR A 162 -0.64 -8.55 0.53
CA THR A 162 -1.09 -9.95 0.62
C THR A 162 -2.60 -10.13 0.43
N PHE A 163 -3.30 -9.10 -0.06
CA PHE A 163 -4.70 -9.21 -0.40
C PHE A 163 -4.89 -10.21 -1.56
N MET A 164 -5.85 -11.12 -1.42
CA MET A 164 -6.09 -12.22 -2.36
C MET A 164 -7.55 -12.27 -2.80
N PRO A 165 -7.85 -12.81 -4.00
CA PRO A 165 -9.21 -13.13 -4.40
C PRO A 165 -9.93 -13.99 -3.36
N SER A 166 -11.14 -13.61 -2.97
CA SER A 166 -11.94 -14.41 -2.02
C SER A 166 -12.26 -15.80 -2.55
N GLY A 167 -12.31 -15.99 -3.87
CA GLY A 167 -12.43 -17.31 -4.49
C GLY A 167 -11.30 -18.29 -4.14
N LEU A 168 -10.08 -17.80 -3.87
CA LEU A 168 -9.01 -18.65 -3.32
C LEU A 168 -9.34 -19.08 -1.89
N MET A 169 -9.81 -18.15 -1.06
CA MET A 169 -10.16 -18.43 0.34
C MET A 169 -11.40 -19.34 0.48
N GLU A 170 -12.23 -19.45 -0.56
CA GLU A 170 -13.32 -20.44 -0.62
C GLU A 170 -12.82 -21.86 -0.89
N ILE A 171 -11.73 -21.99 -1.67
CA ILE A 171 -11.08 -23.28 -1.93
C ILE A 171 -10.33 -23.76 -0.69
N GLU A 172 -9.51 -22.90 -0.08
CA GLU A 172 -8.74 -23.22 1.13
C GLU A 172 -8.64 -21.94 2.01
N ARG A 173 -9.08 -22.05 3.26
CA ARG A 173 -9.13 -20.93 4.21
C ARG A 173 -7.81 -20.66 4.92
N ASP A 174 -6.91 -21.62 4.92
CA ASP A 174 -5.58 -21.39 5.49
C ASP A 174 -4.77 -20.50 4.57
N VAL A 175 -4.50 -19.27 5.01
CA VAL A 175 -3.67 -18.32 4.28
C VAL A 175 -2.28 -18.89 3.95
N HIS A 176 -1.76 -19.79 4.78
CA HIS A 176 -0.45 -20.40 4.59
C HIS A 176 -0.42 -21.46 3.49
N ALA A 177 -1.57 -21.98 3.06
CA ALA A 177 -1.65 -22.81 1.86
C ALA A 177 -1.40 -21.97 0.59
N TRP A 178 -1.78 -20.71 0.60
CA TRP A 178 -1.59 -19.75 -0.50
C TRP A 178 -0.26 -19.03 -0.42
N TRP A 179 0.02 -18.42 0.72
CA TRP A 179 1.30 -17.81 1.04
C TRP A 179 2.21 -18.87 1.65
N THR A 180 2.78 -19.74 0.79
CA THR A 180 3.78 -20.73 1.20
C THR A 180 5.06 -20.03 1.65
N GLU A 181 5.93 -20.74 2.39
CA GLU A 181 7.22 -20.17 2.82
C GLU A 181 8.06 -19.68 1.65
N GLU A 182 8.08 -20.41 0.54
CA GLU A 182 8.81 -20.05 -0.68
C GLU A 182 8.28 -18.73 -1.30
N ARG A 183 6.95 -18.55 -1.36
CA ARG A 183 6.32 -17.32 -1.88
C ARG A 183 6.60 -16.13 -0.97
N GLU A 184 6.51 -16.34 0.35
CA GLU A 184 6.87 -15.31 1.32
C GLU A 184 8.35 -14.92 1.20
N ASP A 185 9.25 -15.87 1.15
CA ASP A 185 10.69 -15.63 1.05
C ASP A 185 11.02 -14.83 -0.21
N ARG A 186 10.45 -15.22 -1.35
CA ARG A 186 10.60 -14.51 -2.63
C ARG A 186 10.11 -13.07 -2.56
N PHE A 187 8.94 -12.84 -1.97
CA PHE A 187 8.37 -11.49 -1.85
C PHE A 187 9.15 -10.63 -0.85
N VAL A 188 9.52 -11.19 0.31
CA VAL A 188 10.33 -10.49 1.33
C VAL A 188 11.70 -10.10 0.76
N GLU A 189 12.35 -11.00 0.00
CA GLU A 189 13.61 -10.69 -0.68
C GLU A 189 13.47 -9.51 -1.64
N ALA A 190 12.41 -9.48 -2.45
CA ALA A 190 12.12 -8.37 -3.37
C ALA A 190 11.87 -7.05 -2.62
N VAL A 191 11.09 -7.06 -1.54
CA VAL A 191 10.82 -5.89 -0.69
C VAL A 191 12.11 -5.34 -0.08
N VAL A 192 12.94 -6.20 0.49
CA VAL A 192 14.21 -5.78 1.12
C VAL A 192 15.19 -5.26 0.08
N ALA A 193 15.31 -5.93 -1.07
CA ALA A 193 16.21 -5.52 -2.14
C ALA A 193 15.83 -4.19 -2.78
N SER A 194 14.54 -3.88 -2.87
CA SER A 194 14.04 -2.60 -3.40
C SER A 194 14.11 -1.45 -2.38
N GLY A 195 14.14 -1.76 -1.08
CA GLY A 195 14.06 -0.77 0.00
C GLY A 195 12.64 -0.20 0.23
N VAL A 196 11.64 -0.73 -0.45
CA VAL A 196 10.23 -0.36 -0.30
C VAL A 196 9.73 -0.79 1.08
N ALA A 197 8.96 0.07 1.76
CA ALA A 197 8.35 -0.26 3.04
C ALA A 197 7.06 -1.08 2.86
N LEU A 198 6.85 -2.04 3.75
CA LEU A 198 5.69 -2.92 3.75
C LEU A 198 4.57 -2.33 4.63
N GLU A 199 3.41 -2.08 4.05
CA GLU A 199 2.26 -1.60 4.82
C GLU A 199 1.66 -2.70 5.71
N ILE A 200 1.34 -2.34 6.95
CA ILE A 200 0.44 -3.08 7.83
C ILE A 200 -0.93 -2.40 7.72
N SER A 201 -1.80 -2.97 6.90
CA SER A 201 -3.12 -2.40 6.60
C SER A 201 -4.13 -2.73 7.70
N ASN A 202 -4.63 -1.69 8.36
CA ASN A 202 -5.64 -1.83 9.42
C ASN A 202 -6.99 -2.29 8.85
N ARG A 203 -7.37 -1.82 7.66
CA ARG A 203 -8.65 -2.13 7.00
C ARG A 203 -8.76 -3.61 6.65
N TYR A 204 -7.73 -4.15 5.99
CA TYR A 204 -7.74 -5.52 5.48
C TYR A 204 -7.14 -6.52 6.45
N ARG A 205 -6.49 -6.06 7.52
CA ARG A 205 -5.79 -6.89 8.50
C ARG A 205 -4.71 -7.75 7.85
N LEU A 206 -3.85 -7.09 7.07
CA LEU A 206 -2.77 -7.68 6.28
C LEU A 206 -1.45 -6.93 6.53
N PRO A 207 -0.31 -7.56 6.28
CA PRO A 207 -0.09 -9.00 6.04
C PRO A 207 -0.26 -9.86 7.29
N HIS A 208 -0.26 -11.19 7.10
CA HIS A 208 -0.31 -12.14 8.21
C HIS A 208 1.03 -12.20 8.98
N ASP A 209 0.97 -12.62 10.23
CA ASP A 209 2.08 -12.57 11.21
C ASP A 209 3.38 -13.24 10.74
N ARG A 210 3.31 -14.38 10.04
CA ARG A 210 4.50 -15.11 9.59
C ARG A 210 5.30 -14.28 8.59
N LEU A 211 4.64 -13.69 7.59
CA LEU A 211 5.29 -12.82 6.61
C LEU A 211 5.89 -11.58 7.28
N LEU A 212 5.16 -10.94 8.19
CA LEU A 212 5.66 -9.77 8.92
C LEU A 212 6.92 -10.09 9.74
N ARG A 213 6.97 -11.25 10.43
CA ARG A 213 8.17 -11.69 11.15
C ARG A 213 9.35 -11.95 10.22
N LYS A 214 9.12 -12.61 9.07
CA LYS A 214 10.15 -12.84 8.05
C LYS A 214 10.69 -11.52 7.51
N ALA A 215 9.80 -10.60 7.13
CA ALA A 215 10.17 -9.29 6.61
C ALA A 215 11.00 -8.50 7.63
N LYS A 216 10.59 -8.49 8.90
CA LYS A 216 11.35 -7.86 9.98
C LYS A 216 12.73 -8.49 10.15
N GLN A 217 12.83 -9.81 10.21
CA GLN A 217 14.11 -10.52 10.33
C GLN A 217 15.06 -10.22 9.16
N ALA A 218 14.51 -10.00 7.98
CA ALA A 218 15.24 -9.61 6.78
C ALA A 218 15.61 -8.11 6.73
N GLY A 219 15.13 -7.29 7.68
CA GLY A 219 15.45 -5.86 7.76
C GLY A 219 14.54 -4.95 6.94
N ALA A 220 13.34 -5.39 6.57
CA ALA A 220 12.35 -4.55 5.90
C ALA A 220 11.91 -3.39 6.81
N ARG A 221 11.49 -2.27 6.18
CA ARG A 221 10.81 -1.15 6.85
C ARG A 221 9.29 -1.35 6.75
N PHE A 222 8.57 -0.74 7.68
CA PHE A 222 7.11 -0.91 7.78
C PHE A 222 6.40 0.43 7.85
N THR A 223 5.14 0.45 7.41
CA THR A 223 4.21 1.56 7.62
C THR A 223 2.91 1.05 8.22
N LEU A 224 2.15 1.95 8.83
CA LEU A 224 0.77 1.69 9.23
C LEU A 224 -0.15 2.49 8.32
N GLY A 225 -1.16 1.83 7.78
CA GLY A 225 -2.20 2.44 6.95
C GLY A 225 -3.59 2.05 7.41
N SER A 226 -4.46 3.04 7.61
CA SER A 226 -5.87 2.74 7.84
C SER A 226 -6.60 2.33 6.57
N ASP A 227 -6.11 2.75 5.42
CA ASP A 227 -6.82 2.70 4.15
C ASP A 227 -8.26 3.25 4.32
N GLY A 228 -8.32 4.40 5.02
CA GLY A 228 -9.54 4.99 5.51
C GLY A 228 -10.33 5.69 4.42
N HIS A 229 -11.49 5.15 4.06
CA HIS A 229 -12.43 5.72 3.10
C HIS A 229 -13.62 6.41 3.79
N ARG A 230 -13.84 6.13 5.07
CA ARG A 230 -14.97 6.64 5.88
C ARG A 230 -14.48 7.28 7.16
N ALA A 231 -15.25 8.24 7.70
CA ALA A 231 -14.90 8.94 8.93
C ALA A 231 -14.55 8.02 10.10
N ALA A 232 -15.21 6.88 10.21
CA ALA A 232 -14.93 5.89 11.25
C ALA A 232 -13.57 5.16 11.06
N GLN A 233 -13.00 5.17 9.86
CA GLN A 233 -11.76 4.47 9.49
C GLN A 233 -10.53 5.39 9.53
N VAL A 234 -10.68 6.68 9.17
CA VAL A 234 -9.57 7.67 9.13
C VAL A 234 -8.76 7.64 10.43
N ALA A 235 -7.45 7.53 10.34
CA ALA A 235 -6.53 7.49 11.47
C ALA A 235 -6.88 6.41 12.55
N ARG A 236 -7.49 5.31 12.14
CA ARG A 236 -7.74 4.14 12.99
C ARG A 236 -6.73 3.06 12.67
N LEU A 237 -5.83 2.84 13.63
CA LEU A 237 -4.67 1.96 13.47
C LEU A 237 -4.60 0.87 14.54
N ASP A 238 -5.67 0.68 15.31
CA ASP A 238 -5.66 -0.16 16.50
C ASP A 238 -5.15 -1.58 16.20
N TRP A 239 -5.70 -2.25 15.17
CA TRP A 239 -5.27 -3.58 14.77
C TRP A 239 -3.84 -3.60 14.22
N ALA A 240 -3.47 -2.59 13.42
CA ALA A 240 -2.14 -2.51 12.82
C ALA A 240 -1.06 -2.32 13.89
N VAL A 241 -1.30 -1.45 14.90
CA VAL A 241 -0.42 -1.25 16.05
C VAL A 241 -0.29 -2.53 16.88
N GLU A 242 -1.44 -3.17 17.25
CA GLU A 242 -1.42 -4.44 17.98
C GLU A 242 -0.62 -5.51 17.23
N THR A 243 -0.81 -5.58 15.91
CA THR A 243 -0.10 -6.56 15.08
C THR A 243 1.39 -6.27 15.03
N ALA A 244 1.80 -5.02 14.80
CA ALA A 244 3.20 -4.63 14.82
C ALA A 244 3.86 -5.05 16.14
N LEU A 245 3.27 -4.71 17.28
CA LEU A 245 3.78 -5.07 18.61
C LEU A 245 3.84 -6.61 18.79
N ARG A 246 2.81 -7.34 18.38
CA ARG A 246 2.73 -8.80 18.51
C ARG A 246 3.82 -9.52 17.72
N VAL A 247 4.23 -8.98 16.56
CA VAL A 247 5.31 -9.54 15.76
C VAL A 247 6.69 -8.93 16.08
N GLY A 248 6.74 -7.99 17.04
CA GLY A 248 7.94 -7.36 17.53
C GLY A 248 8.46 -6.22 16.66
N ILE A 249 7.65 -5.65 15.75
CA ILE A 249 7.96 -4.43 15.00
C ILE A 249 7.83 -3.24 15.94
N GLY A 250 8.85 -2.40 15.99
CA GLY A 250 8.91 -1.20 16.83
C GLY A 250 9.20 0.07 16.03
N GLU A 251 9.35 1.18 16.73
CA GLU A 251 9.58 2.52 16.14
C GLU A 251 10.80 2.54 15.22
N GLY A 252 11.87 1.81 15.55
CA GLY A 252 13.09 1.74 14.75
C GLY A 252 12.94 0.98 13.43
N ASP A 253 11.87 0.21 13.28
CA ASP A 253 11.55 -0.54 12.04
C ASP A 253 10.66 0.27 11.09
N MET A 254 10.13 1.44 11.54
CA MET A 254 9.17 2.22 10.76
C MET A 254 9.85 3.01 9.64
N PHE A 255 9.16 3.10 8.51
CA PHE A 255 9.46 4.08 7.47
C PHE A 255 9.00 5.46 7.94
N VAL A 256 9.80 6.47 7.66
CA VAL A 256 9.47 7.88 7.94
C VAL A 256 9.63 8.66 6.64
N PRO A 257 8.59 9.39 6.21
CA PRO A 257 8.70 10.27 5.04
C PRO A 257 9.81 11.33 5.23
N GLU A 258 10.57 11.64 4.18
CA GLU A 258 11.73 12.54 4.29
C GLU A 258 11.34 13.99 4.64
N ARG A 259 10.11 14.42 4.33
CA ARG A 259 9.56 15.74 4.69
C ARG A 259 8.62 15.60 5.89
N ALA A 260 9.18 15.31 7.05
CA ALA A 260 8.41 15.20 8.30
C ALA A 260 8.30 16.56 9.02
#